data_c18db7faabbbc22d10b14d3b59f526d8
#
_entry.id   c18db7faabbbc22d10b14d3b59f526d8
#
_cell.length_a   1.000
_cell.length_b   1.000
_cell.length_c   1.000
_cell.angle_alpha   90.00
_cell.angle_beta   90.00
_cell.angle_gamma   90.00
#
_symmetry.space_group_name_H-M   'P 1'
#
loop_
_entity.id
_entity.type
_entity.pdbx_description
1 polymer ?
#
loop_
_entity_poly.entity_id
_entity_poly.type
_entity_poly.pdbx_seq_one_letter_code
_entity_poly.pdbx_strand_id
1 'polypeptide(L)'
;MTGKTHLICTVTAYTVIAVLHKEGITVPSIGGSTTVMPLLGIPAAALGSLMPDIDIENSTMSNRIPFFKGMLKHRGITHTLLFVILAWLGIQSHYSVITTGIIGASMGLLIGITFAKGKVLFTSVGMAIAFTSAALAMPGLVAALMFGLSVGWAGHIFEDLLNKKGCPILFPLSKSHIHFLSIKTRSWQETIFFLLWEFVWIGYLGGKLSGKL
;
A
#
# COMPACT_ATOMS: atom_id res chain seq x y z
N MET A 1 -6.94 12.79 1.41
CA MET A 1 -8.21 12.41 0.73
C MET A 1 -9.00 11.46 1.61
N THR A 2 -10.12 10.85 1.15
CA THR A 2 -10.81 9.83 1.97
C THR A 2 -10.08 8.50 1.86
N GLY A 3 -10.17 7.65 2.91
CA GLY A 3 -9.53 6.32 2.87
C GLY A 3 -10.06 5.42 1.73
N LYS A 4 -11.30 5.66 1.27
CA LYS A 4 -11.84 4.97 0.07
C LYS A 4 -11.14 5.45 -1.20
N THR A 5 -10.89 6.75 -1.34
CA THR A 5 -10.16 7.32 -2.48
C THR A 5 -8.75 6.75 -2.53
N HIS A 6 -8.02 6.78 -1.41
CA HIS A 6 -6.67 6.20 -1.31
C HIS A 6 -6.65 4.72 -1.71
N LEU A 7 -7.58 3.93 -1.18
CA LEU A 7 -7.64 2.51 -1.49
C LEU A 7 -7.88 2.27 -2.99
N ILE A 8 -8.91 2.89 -3.56
CA ILE A 8 -9.32 2.58 -4.93
C ILE A 8 -8.29 3.13 -5.93
N CYS A 9 -7.91 4.41 -5.83
CA CYS A 9 -6.95 5.02 -6.75
C CYS A 9 -5.61 4.27 -6.77
N THR A 10 -5.06 3.97 -5.59
CA THR A 10 -3.80 3.23 -5.49
C THR A 10 -3.92 1.81 -6.02
N VAL A 11 -4.99 1.07 -5.64
CA VAL A 11 -5.17 -0.32 -6.07
C VAL A 11 -5.43 -0.41 -7.56
N THR A 12 -6.21 0.51 -8.15
CA THR A 12 -6.42 0.53 -9.61
C THR A 12 -5.10 0.73 -10.35
N ALA A 13 -4.33 1.78 -9.99
CA ALA A 13 -3.03 2.04 -10.61
C ALA A 13 -2.08 0.85 -10.47
N TYR A 14 -1.97 0.30 -9.26
CA TYR A 14 -1.14 -0.87 -9.00
C TYR A 14 -1.57 -2.10 -9.81
N THR A 15 -2.87 -2.37 -9.87
CA THR A 15 -3.42 -3.54 -10.59
C THR A 15 -3.17 -3.43 -12.08
N VAL A 16 -3.33 -2.24 -12.67
CA VAL A 16 -3.01 -2.01 -14.09
C VAL A 16 -1.54 -2.32 -14.36
N ILE A 17 -0.62 -1.77 -13.54
CA ILE A 17 0.81 -2.06 -13.66
C ILE A 17 1.07 -3.57 -13.50
N ALA A 18 0.44 -4.22 -12.52
CA ALA A 18 0.62 -5.63 -12.25
C ALA A 18 0.15 -6.54 -13.40
N VAL A 19 -0.96 -6.18 -14.05
CA VAL A 19 -1.47 -6.93 -15.23
C VAL A 19 -0.57 -6.74 -16.43
N LEU A 20 -0.07 -5.52 -16.68
CA LEU A 20 0.84 -5.24 -17.81
C LEU A 20 2.22 -5.87 -17.62
N HIS A 21 2.63 -6.11 -16.37
CA HIS A 21 3.91 -6.74 -16.04
C HIS A 21 3.72 -8.10 -15.33
N LYS A 22 2.75 -8.88 -15.79
CA LYS A 22 2.40 -10.19 -15.19
C LYS A 22 3.56 -11.18 -15.12
N GLU A 23 4.53 -11.07 -16.02
CA GLU A 23 5.74 -11.91 -16.05
C GLU A 23 6.78 -11.50 -14.99
N GLY A 24 6.62 -10.35 -14.38
CA GLY A 24 7.48 -9.82 -13.33
C GLY A 24 8.10 -8.47 -13.66
N ILE A 25 8.52 -7.78 -12.61
CA ILE A 25 9.27 -6.52 -12.66
C ILE A 25 10.60 -6.72 -11.94
N THR A 26 11.71 -6.39 -12.58
CA THR A 26 13.01 -6.37 -11.90
C THR A 26 13.18 -5.04 -11.18
N VAL A 27 13.34 -5.11 -9.86
CA VAL A 27 13.48 -3.95 -8.98
C VAL A 27 14.81 -4.00 -8.23
N PRO A 28 15.41 -2.85 -7.91
CA PRO A 28 16.59 -2.80 -7.03
C PRO A 28 16.25 -3.38 -5.64
N SER A 29 17.17 -4.18 -5.10
CA SER A 29 17.09 -4.74 -3.75
C SER A 29 18.44 -4.64 -3.05
N ILE A 30 18.50 -4.97 -1.77
CA ILE A 30 19.76 -4.98 -1.03
C ILE A 30 20.67 -6.04 -1.65
N GLY A 31 21.84 -5.61 -2.14
CA GLY A 31 22.83 -6.50 -2.75
C GLY A 31 22.61 -6.83 -4.23
N GLY A 32 21.69 -6.12 -4.93
CA GLY A 32 21.50 -6.33 -6.37
C GLY A 32 20.11 -5.98 -6.89
N SER A 33 19.50 -6.91 -7.62
CA SER A 33 18.14 -6.77 -8.13
C SER A 33 17.32 -8.03 -7.86
N THR A 34 16.02 -7.86 -7.69
CA THR A 34 15.07 -8.96 -7.45
C THR A 34 13.91 -8.83 -8.43
N THR A 35 13.51 -9.93 -9.06
CA THR A 35 12.29 -9.97 -9.87
C THR A 35 11.11 -10.25 -8.95
N VAL A 36 10.16 -9.32 -8.94
CA VAL A 36 8.91 -9.44 -8.20
C VAL A 36 7.76 -9.73 -9.12
N MET A 37 6.78 -10.50 -8.65
CA MET A 37 5.52 -10.79 -9.33
C MET A 37 4.44 -9.81 -8.83
N PRO A 38 4.16 -8.69 -9.52
CA PRO A 38 3.33 -7.63 -8.94
C PRO A 38 1.91 -8.09 -8.60
N LEU A 39 1.34 -9.04 -9.34
CA LEU A 39 0.00 -9.58 -9.06
C LEU A 39 -0.12 -10.12 -7.62
N LEU A 40 0.93 -10.74 -7.10
CA LEU A 40 0.96 -11.27 -5.73
C LEU A 40 1.01 -10.17 -4.67
N GLY A 41 1.42 -8.96 -5.05
CA GLY A 41 1.52 -7.79 -4.18
C GLY A 41 0.22 -6.99 -4.00
N ILE A 42 -0.85 -7.28 -4.77
CA ILE A 42 -2.10 -6.50 -4.72
C ILE A 42 -2.68 -6.37 -3.30
N PRO A 43 -2.79 -7.44 -2.49
CA PRO A 43 -3.31 -7.31 -1.13
C PRO A 43 -2.45 -6.40 -0.25
N ALA A 44 -1.13 -6.44 -0.43
CA ALA A 44 -0.21 -5.59 0.32
C ALA A 44 -0.24 -4.13 -0.17
N ALA A 45 -0.48 -3.89 -1.47
CA ALA A 45 -0.69 -2.55 -1.99
C ALA A 45 -1.97 -1.92 -1.42
N ALA A 46 -3.05 -2.69 -1.33
CA ALA A 46 -4.28 -2.27 -0.68
C ALA A 46 -4.08 -1.95 0.81
N LEU A 47 -3.32 -2.78 1.53
CA LEU A 47 -2.94 -2.52 2.92
C LEU A 47 -2.10 -1.24 3.03
N GLY A 48 -1.07 -1.10 2.21
CA GLY A 48 -0.17 0.06 2.19
C GLY A 48 -0.89 1.38 1.92
N SER A 49 -1.92 1.36 1.06
CA SER A 49 -2.74 2.54 0.78
C SER A 49 -3.59 3.03 1.96
N LEU A 50 -3.81 2.19 2.97
CA LEU A 50 -4.61 2.51 4.16
C LEU A 50 -3.78 2.71 5.43
N MET A 51 -2.57 2.11 5.48
CA MET A 51 -1.73 2.10 6.68
C MET A 51 -1.33 3.49 7.19
N PRO A 52 -0.99 4.48 6.34
CA PRO A 52 -0.64 5.81 6.84
C PRO A 52 -1.74 6.42 7.71
N ASP A 53 -3.01 6.19 7.37
CA ASP A 53 -4.18 6.69 8.10
C ASP A 53 -4.44 6.00 9.45
N ILE A 54 -3.56 5.12 9.92
CA ILE A 54 -3.67 4.51 11.26
C ILE A 54 -3.59 5.56 12.38
N ASP A 55 -3.02 6.71 12.08
CA ASP A 55 -2.89 7.86 12.98
C ASP A 55 -4.13 8.77 13.00
N ILE A 56 -5.14 8.52 12.15
CA ILE A 56 -6.38 9.30 12.11
C ILE A 56 -7.43 8.64 12.99
N GLU A 57 -7.95 9.39 13.96
CA GLU A 57 -9.13 8.95 14.72
C GLU A 57 -10.31 8.68 13.78
N ASN A 58 -10.95 7.52 13.96
CA ASN A 58 -12.08 7.06 13.14
C ASN A 58 -11.76 6.75 11.67
N SER A 59 -10.49 6.58 11.31
CA SER A 59 -10.13 5.97 10.02
C SER A 59 -10.49 4.48 9.99
N THR A 60 -10.49 3.89 8.81
CA THR A 60 -10.70 2.44 8.65
C THR A 60 -9.67 1.65 9.45
N MET A 61 -8.40 2.07 9.42
CA MET A 61 -7.30 1.38 10.10
C MET A 61 -7.32 1.59 11.60
N SER A 62 -7.48 2.82 12.08
CA SER A 62 -7.48 3.10 13.53
C SER A 62 -8.66 2.44 14.26
N ASN A 63 -9.79 2.28 13.59
CA ASN A 63 -10.93 1.55 14.16
C ASN A 63 -10.70 0.03 14.21
N ARG A 64 -9.85 -0.50 13.34
CA ARG A 64 -9.50 -1.93 13.31
C ARG A 64 -8.34 -2.28 14.25
N ILE A 65 -7.41 -1.33 14.44
CA ILE A 65 -6.24 -1.49 15.30
C ILE A 65 -6.23 -0.33 16.31
N PRO A 66 -7.12 -0.38 17.32
CA PRO A 66 -7.33 0.72 18.25
C PRO A 66 -6.10 1.03 19.13
N PHE A 67 -5.14 0.11 19.21
CA PHE A 67 -3.89 0.30 19.96
C PHE A 67 -3.14 1.58 19.54
N PHE A 68 -3.16 1.94 18.27
CA PHE A 68 -2.48 3.13 17.77
C PHE A 68 -3.32 4.42 17.85
N LYS A 69 -4.59 4.28 18.27
CA LYS A 69 -5.52 5.40 18.32
C LYS A 69 -5.04 6.45 19.34
N GLY A 70 -4.78 7.66 18.86
CA GLY A 70 -4.30 8.76 19.70
C GLY A 70 -2.82 8.71 20.08
N MET A 71 -2.09 7.63 19.75
CA MET A 71 -0.64 7.53 20.04
C MET A 71 0.21 8.27 19.01
N LEU A 72 -0.26 8.33 17.78
CA LEU A 72 0.46 8.93 16.67
C LEU A 72 -0.18 10.26 16.28
N LYS A 73 0.67 11.27 16.04
CA LYS A 73 0.19 12.56 15.53
C LYS A 73 -0.25 12.42 14.10
N HIS A 74 -1.48 12.83 13.80
CA HIS A 74 -2.01 12.81 12.43
C HIS A 74 -1.08 13.55 11.46
N ARG A 75 -0.79 12.88 10.35
CA ARG A 75 0.22 13.30 9.37
C ARG A 75 1.61 13.49 10.00
N GLY A 76 1.96 12.61 10.93
CA GLY A 76 3.28 12.49 11.51
C GLY A 76 4.18 11.55 10.73
N ILE A 77 4.87 10.70 11.47
CA ILE A 77 5.85 9.75 10.92
C ILE A 77 5.27 8.78 9.90
N THR A 78 3.98 8.43 10.02
CA THR A 78 3.29 7.52 9.10
C THR A 78 3.13 8.07 7.68
N HIS A 79 3.14 9.40 7.52
CA HIS A 79 3.01 10.07 6.23
C HIS A 79 4.37 10.54 5.67
N THR A 80 5.43 9.77 5.93
CA THR A 80 6.80 10.07 5.49
C THR A 80 7.30 9.02 4.52
N LEU A 81 8.34 9.36 3.75
CA LEU A 81 9.03 8.42 2.89
C LEU A 81 9.75 7.31 3.66
N LEU A 82 9.93 7.46 4.97
CA LEU A 82 10.64 6.48 5.79
C LEU A 82 10.03 5.06 5.64
N PHE A 83 8.71 4.93 5.77
CA PHE A 83 8.05 3.62 5.66
C PHE A 83 8.07 3.07 4.22
N VAL A 84 8.02 3.94 3.22
CA VAL A 84 8.19 3.54 1.81
C VAL A 84 9.58 2.95 1.61
N ILE A 85 10.61 3.63 2.14
CA ILE A 85 12.01 3.17 2.05
C ILE A 85 12.20 1.86 2.83
N LEU A 86 11.65 1.75 4.05
CA LEU A 86 11.77 0.53 4.85
C LEU A 86 11.10 -0.66 4.16
N ALA A 87 9.91 -0.48 3.58
CA ALA A 87 9.26 -1.53 2.81
C ALA A 87 10.05 -1.88 1.54
N TRP A 88 10.60 -0.87 0.85
CA TRP A 88 11.46 -1.09 -0.31
C TRP A 88 12.74 -1.85 0.05
N LEU A 89 13.41 -1.49 1.14
CA LEU A 89 14.59 -2.21 1.64
C LEU A 89 14.26 -3.65 2.05
N GLY A 90 13.00 -3.93 2.35
CA GLY A 90 12.49 -5.28 2.59
C GLY A 90 12.34 -6.13 1.32
N ILE A 91 12.56 -5.58 0.11
CA ILE A 91 12.51 -6.35 -1.13
C ILE A 91 13.85 -7.09 -1.29
N GLN A 92 13.86 -8.36 -0.98
CA GLN A 92 15.05 -9.21 -1.09
C GLN A 92 14.68 -10.56 -1.71
N SER A 93 15.63 -11.19 -2.41
CA SER A 93 15.43 -12.51 -2.98
C SER A 93 15.57 -13.65 -1.97
N HIS A 94 16.28 -13.40 -0.86
CA HIS A 94 16.63 -14.44 0.11
C HIS A 94 16.27 -14.03 1.53
N TYR A 95 15.30 -14.71 2.09
CA TYR A 95 14.94 -14.63 3.50
C TYR A 95 15.14 -15.99 4.16
N SER A 96 15.52 -16.01 5.44
CA SER A 96 15.48 -17.26 6.21
C SER A 96 14.05 -17.76 6.31
N VAL A 97 13.87 -19.05 6.53
CA VAL A 97 12.54 -19.67 6.75
C VAL A 97 11.78 -18.96 7.88
N ILE A 98 12.50 -18.64 8.97
CA ILE A 98 11.92 -17.92 10.12
C ILE A 98 11.43 -16.53 9.73
N THR A 99 12.27 -15.74 9.04
CA THR A 99 11.92 -14.38 8.61
C THR A 99 10.76 -14.39 7.62
N THR A 100 10.78 -15.33 6.67
CA THR A 100 9.68 -15.55 5.71
C THR A 100 8.36 -15.84 6.42
N GLY A 101 8.40 -16.75 7.41
CA GLY A 101 7.23 -17.09 8.21
C GLY A 101 6.69 -15.90 9.02
N ILE A 102 7.56 -15.13 9.66
CA ILE A 102 7.17 -13.93 10.43
C ILE A 102 6.52 -12.87 9.51
N ILE A 103 7.12 -12.60 8.35
CA ILE A 103 6.57 -11.62 7.41
C ILE A 103 5.23 -12.10 6.86
N GLY A 104 5.12 -13.35 6.45
CA GLY A 104 3.87 -13.95 5.98
C GLY A 104 2.77 -13.86 7.03
N ALA A 105 3.05 -14.24 8.28
CA ALA A 105 2.10 -14.16 9.39
C ALA A 105 1.67 -12.72 9.65
N SER A 106 2.62 -11.78 9.71
CA SER A 106 2.33 -10.37 9.97
C SER A 106 1.47 -9.76 8.88
N MET A 107 1.80 -10.01 7.61
CA MET A 107 1.03 -9.52 6.47
C MET A 107 -0.38 -10.12 6.45
N GLY A 108 -0.51 -11.41 6.62
CA GLY A 108 -1.81 -12.09 6.66
C GLY A 108 -2.68 -11.57 7.81
N LEU A 109 -2.09 -11.41 9.01
CA LEU A 109 -2.78 -10.84 10.15
C LEU A 109 -3.30 -9.43 9.87
N LEU A 110 -2.45 -8.54 9.35
CA LEU A 110 -2.82 -7.15 9.04
C LEU A 110 -3.89 -7.08 7.95
N ILE A 111 -3.78 -7.87 6.89
CA ILE A 111 -4.78 -7.96 5.82
C ILE A 111 -6.10 -8.47 6.41
N GLY A 112 -6.06 -9.52 7.20
CA GLY A 112 -7.24 -10.07 7.86
C GLY A 112 -7.94 -9.05 8.76
N ILE A 113 -7.20 -8.35 9.62
CA ILE A 113 -7.74 -7.28 10.47
C ILE A 113 -8.37 -6.16 9.64
N THR A 114 -7.69 -5.75 8.56
CA THR A 114 -8.10 -4.61 7.74
C THR A 114 -9.38 -4.89 6.95
N PHE A 115 -9.49 -6.07 6.34
CA PHE A 115 -10.55 -6.36 5.38
C PHE A 115 -11.63 -7.32 5.89
N ALA A 116 -11.46 -7.91 7.09
CA ALA A 116 -12.47 -8.81 7.65
C ALA A 116 -13.82 -8.12 7.86
N LYS A 117 -14.87 -8.84 7.48
CA LYS A 117 -16.27 -8.50 7.82
C LYS A 117 -16.80 -9.52 8.83
N GLY A 118 -17.14 -9.07 10.04
CA GLY A 118 -17.67 -9.97 11.08
C GLY A 118 -16.57 -10.55 12.00
N LYS A 119 -16.34 -11.86 11.97
CA LYS A 119 -15.41 -12.57 12.89
C LYS A 119 -13.94 -12.22 12.65
N VAL A 120 -13.55 -10.99 13.03
CA VAL A 120 -12.21 -10.41 12.74
C VAL A 120 -11.08 -11.31 13.20
N LEU A 121 -11.12 -11.80 14.45
CA LEU A 121 -10.06 -12.66 15.00
C LEU A 121 -9.88 -13.94 14.17
N PHE A 122 -10.97 -14.65 13.90
CA PHE A 122 -10.93 -15.89 13.14
C PHE A 122 -10.39 -15.67 11.72
N THR A 123 -10.88 -14.63 11.04
CA THR A 123 -10.41 -14.27 9.69
C THR A 123 -8.94 -13.89 9.70
N SER A 124 -8.50 -13.11 10.70
CA SER A 124 -7.10 -12.66 10.79
C SER A 124 -6.14 -13.80 11.06
N VAL A 125 -6.50 -14.74 11.93
CA VAL A 125 -5.69 -15.94 12.18
C VAL A 125 -5.65 -16.83 10.94
N GLY A 126 -6.78 -17.04 10.28
CA GLY A 126 -6.83 -17.83 9.04
C GLY A 126 -5.97 -17.20 7.93
N MET A 127 -6.01 -15.89 7.77
CA MET A 127 -5.17 -15.17 6.81
C MET A 127 -3.69 -15.24 7.20
N ALA A 128 -3.35 -15.13 8.48
CA ALA A 128 -1.97 -15.30 8.95
C ALA A 128 -1.41 -16.68 8.58
N ILE A 129 -2.17 -17.74 8.82
CA ILE A 129 -1.79 -19.11 8.46
C ILE A 129 -1.63 -19.24 6.95
N ALA A 130 -2.61 -18.77 6.16
CA ALA A 130 -2.59 -18.86 4.71
C ALA A 130 -1.39 -18.13 4.08
N PHE A 131 -1.12 -16.89 4.53
CA PHE A 131 0.02 -16.12 4.03
C PHE A 131 1.36 -16.68 4.47
N THR A 132 1.46 -17.23 5.69
CA THR A 132 2.66 -17.94 6.14
C THR A 132 2.94 -19.15 5.25
N SER A 133 1.94 -20.00 5.07
CA SER A 133 2.06 -21.21 4.23
C SER A 133 2.43 -20.85 2.79
N ALA A 134 1.76 -19.85 2.21
CA ALA A 134 2.06 -19.38 0.87
C ALA A 134 3.47 -18.78 0.76
N ALA A 135 3.91 -17.98 1.74
CA ALA A 135 5.23 -17.38 1.75
C ALA A 135 6.35 -18.43 1.83
N LEU A 136 6.13 -19.50 2.58
CA LEU A 136 7.08 -20.61 2.68
C LEU A 136 7.10 -21.48 1.42
N ALA A 137 5.95 -21.61 0.74
CA ALA A 137 5.81 -22.44 -0.46
C ALA A 137 6.21 -21.72 -1.75
N MET A 138 6.12 -20.39 -1.78
CA MET A 138 6.29 -19.57 -2.98
C MET A 138 7.49 -18.62 -2.82
N PRO A 139 8.68 -18.98 -3.30
CA PRO A 139 9.82 -18.06 -3.34
C PRO A 139 9.43 -16.77 -4.06
N GLY A 140 9.74 -15.62 -3.48
CA GLY A 140 9.40 -14.31 -4.06
C GLY A 140 8.06 -13.72 -3.64
N LEU A 141 7.17 -14.46 -2.96
CA LEU A 141 5.93 -13.87 -2.44
C LEU A 141 6.21 -12.73 -1.45
N VAL A 142 7.18 -12.90 -0.56
CA VAL A 142 7.57 -11.85 0.40
C VAL A 142 8.05 -10.60 -0.32
N ALA A 143 8.90 -10.75 -1.34
CA ALA A 143 9.36 -9.62 -2.16
C ALA A 143 8.19 -8.90 -2.86
N ALA A 144 7.24 -9.67 -3.41
CA ALA A 144 6.04 -9.10 -4.03
C ALA A 144 5.14 -8.36 -3.01
N LEU A 145 4.97 -8.90 -1.80
CA LEU A 145 4.22 -8.23 -0.74
C LEU A 145 4.92 -6.94 -0.28
N MET A 146 6.24 -6.95 -0.11
CA MET A 146 7.00 -5.75 0.24
C MET A 146 6.96 -4.69 -0.86
N PHE A 147 7.04 -5.11 -2.12
CA PHE A 147 6.87 -4.22 -3.25
C PHE A 147 5.46 -3.60 -3.26
N GLY A 148 4.42 -4.42 -3.14
CA GLY A 148 3.04 -3.93 -3.05
C GLY A 148 2.83 -2.96 -1.89
N LEU A 149 3.33 -3.29 -0.69
CA LEU A 149 3.24 -2.42 0.48
C LEU A 149 3.94 -1.08 0.24
N SER A 150 5.15 -1.09 -0.33
CA SER A 150 5.91 0.11 -0.65
C SER A 150 5.16 1.02 -1.64
N VAL A 151 4.67 0.45 -2.74
CA VAL A 151 3.91 1.20 -3.76
C VAL A 151 2.59 1.69 -3.20
N GLY A 152 1.89 0.87 -2.41
CA GLY A 152 0.65 1.26 -1.73
C GLY A 152 0.83 2.44 -0.79
N TRP A 153 1.87 2.42 0.02
CA TRP A 153 2.23 3.51 0.93
C TRP A 153 2.63 4.78 0.19
N ALA A 154 3.44 4.64 -0.88
CA ALA A 154 3.85 5.76 -1.73
C ALA A 154 2.64 6.40 -2.44
N GLY A 155 1.70 5.60 -2.92
CA GLY A 155 0.45 6.06 -3.53
C GLY A 155 -0.38 6.90 -2.57
N HIS A 156 -0.57 6.43 -1.32
CA HIS A 156 -1.26 7.21 -0.28
C HIS A 156 -0.59 8.58 -0.05
N ILE A 157 0.73 8.59 0.14
CA ILE A 157 1.48 9.84 0.34
C ILE A 157 1.32 10.75 -0.86
N PHE A 158 1.44 10.22 -2.09
CA PHE A 158 1.25 10.99 -3.31
C PHE A 158 -0.12 11.66 -3.36
N GLU A 159 -1.18 10.92 -3.11
CA GLU A 159 -2.55 11.44 -3.09
C GLU A 159 -2.74 12.51 -2.00
N ASP A 160 -2.07 12.35 -0.86
CA ASP A 160 -2.12 13.35 0.20
C ASP A 160 -1.28 14.60 -0.08
N LEU A 161 -0.27 14.51 -0.95
CA LEU A 161 0.42 15.69 -1.49
C LEU A 161 -0.48 16.53 -2.42
N LEU A 162 -1.52 15.94 -3.00
CA LEU A 162 -2.54 16.67 -3.78
C LEU A 162 -3.58 17.35 -2.89
N ASN A 163 -3.61 17.02 -1.60
CA ASN A 163 -4.54 17.60 -0.64
C ASN A 163 -3.98 18.91 -0.08
N LYS A 164 -4.87 19.89 0.19
CA LYS A 164 -4.53 21.19 0.79
C LYS A 164 -3.67 21.10 2.07
N LYS A 165 -3.84 20.04 2.87
CA LYS A 165 -3.08 19.87 4.13
C LYS A 165 -1.64 19.41 3.91
N GLY A 166 -1.34 18.76 2.79
CA GLY A 166 -0.02 18.23 2.48
C GLY A 166 0.48 17.14 3.43
N CYS A 167 1.73 16.72 3.26
CA CYS A 167 2.41 15.72 4.09
C CYS A 167 3.82 16.17 4.48
N PRO A 168 4.32 15.80 5.68
CA PRO A 168 5.71 16.04 6.09
C PRO A 168 6.62 14.93 5.54
N ILE A 169 6.76 14.83 4.22
CA ILE A 169 7.44 13.70 3.54
C ILE A 169 8.89 13.50 3.99
N LEU A 170 9.55 14.57 4.45
CA LEU A 170 10.95 14.57 4.89
C LEU A 170 11.10 14.45 6.41
N PHE A 171 10.04 14.22 7.17
CA PHE A 171 10.17 14.02 8.62
C PHE A 171 11.03 12.75 8.90
N PRO A 172 11.96 12.75 9.90
CA PRO A 172 12.18 13.78 10.92
C PRO A 172 13.10 14.94 10.51
N LEU A 173 13.69 14.92 9.31
CA LEU A 173 14.63 15.97 8.86
C LEU A 173 13.95 17.33 8.70
N SER A 174 12.69 17.34 8.27
CA SER A 174 11.87 18.54 8.17
C SER A 174 10.44 18.27 8.65
N LYS A 175 9.87 19.21 9.36
CA LYS A 175 8.46 19.19 9.81
C LYS A 175 7.54 19.94 8.83
N SER A 176 8.07 20.48 7.74
CA SER A 176 7.31 21.23 6.75
C SER A 176 6.37 20.32 6.00
N HIS A 177 5.12 20.72 5.86
CA HIS A 177 4.12 20.04 5.04
C HIS A 177 4.22 20.53 3.60
N ILE A 178 4.43 19.60 2.68
CA ILE A 178 4.50 19.85 1.25
C ILE A 178 3.16 19.46 0.62
N HIS A 179 2.62 20.30 -0.27
CA HIS A 179 1.46 19.99 -1.08
C HIS A 179 1.64 20.58 -2.49
N PHE A 180 1.11 19.91 -3.49
CA PHE A 180 1.19 20.35 -4.88
C PHE A 180 -0.13 20.96 -5.36
N LEU A 181 -1.25 20.44 -4.87
CA LEU A 181 -2.58 20.94 -5.18
C LEU A 181 -3.31 21.30 -3.88
N SER A 182 -4.53 21.83 -4.01
CA SER A 182 -5.35 22.22 -2.86
C SER A 182 -6.72 21.53 -2.88
N ILE A 183 -6.74 20.24 -3.22
CA ILE A 183 -7.96 19.44 -3.23
C ILE A 183 -8.47 19.31 -1.79
N LYS A 184 -9.74 19.65 -1.57
CA LYS A 184 -10.39 19.49 -0.26
C LYS A 184 -10.97 18.08 -0.14
N THR A 185 -10.72 17.42 1.00
CA THR A 185 -11.32 16.13 1.32
C THR A 185 -12.85 16.22 1.36
N ARG A 186 -13.53 15.22 0.81
CA ARG A 186 -15.01 15.15 0.68
C ARG A 186 -15.62 16.28 -0.13
N SER A 187 -14.89 16.78 -1.14
CA SER A 187 -15.38 17.83 -2.06
C SER A 187 -15.62 17.26 -3.45
N TRP A 188 -16.31 18.02 -4.29
CA TRP A 188 -16.48 17.72 -5.70
C TRP A 188 -15.14 17.63 -6.45
N GLN A 189 -14.12 18.37 -6.00
CA GLN A 189 -12.76 18.33 -6.54
C GLN A 189 -12.12 16.93 -6.33
N GLU A 190 -12.30 16.34 -5.15
CA GLU A 190 -11.83 14.97 -4.87
C GLU A 190 -12.57 13.95 -5.75
N THR A 191 -13.87 14.13 -5.96
CA THR A 191 -14.67 13.26 -6.84
C THR A 191 -14.22 13.34 -8.29
N ILE A 192 -13.98 14.56 -8.82
CA ILE A 192 -13.45 14.73 -10.19
C ILE A 192 -12.06 14.11 -10.32
N PHE A 193 -11.16 14.37 -9.37
CA PHE A 193 -9.84 13.75 -9.37
C PHE A 193 -9.95 12.23 -9.42
N PHE A 194 -10.78 11.64 -8.56
CA PHE A 194 -11.02 10.21 -8.54
C PHE A 194 -11.50 9.67 -9.90
N LEU A 195 -12.53 10.29 -10.48
CA LEU A 195 -13.08 9.84 -11.77
C LEU A 195 -12.06 9.97 -12.92
N LEU A 196 -11.30 11.06 -12.96
CA LEU A 196 -10.24 11.23 -13.95
C LEU A 196 -9.11 10.21 -13.77
N TRP A 197 -8.74 9.92 -12.53
CA TRP A 197 -7.72 8.91 -12.21
C TRP A 197 -8.12 7.53 -12.71
N GLU A 198 -9.34 7.09 -12.36
CA GLU A 198 -9.86 5.81 -12.81
C GLU A 198 -9.97 5.73 -14.34
N PHE A 199 -10.49 6.79 -14.96
CA PHE A 199 -10.61 6.87 -16.43
C PHE A 199 -9.23 6.74 -17.12
N VAL A 200 -8.22 7.42 -16.64
CA VAL A 200 -6.85 7.36 -17.19
C VAL A 200 -6.28 5.94 -17.08
N TRP A 201 -6.35 5.33 -15.90
CA TRP A 201 -5.74 4.01 -15.68
C TRP A 201 -6.50 2.90 -16.43
N ILE A 202 -7.82 2.90 -16.39
CA ILE A 202 -8.65 1.91 -17.10
C ILE A 202 -8.53 2.11 -18.61
N GLY A 203 -8.53 3.36 -19.07
CA GLY A 203 -8.33 3.68 -20.49
C GLY A 203 -6.94 3.26 -20.98
N TYR A 204 -5.90 3.49 -20.20
CA TYR A 204 -4.54 3.05 -20.51
C TYR A 204 -4.44 1.53 -20.63
N LEU A 205 -5.02 0.80 -19.66
CA LEU A 205 -5.09 -0.67 -19.72
C LEU A 205 -5.82 -1.15 -21.00
N GLY A 206 -6.99 -0.59 -21.28
CA GLY A 206 -7.76 -0.92 -22.48
C GLY A 206 -6.99 -0.65 -23.78
N GLY A 207 -6.28 0.48 -23.86
CA GLY A 207 -5.42 0.82 -24.99
C GLY A 207 -4.29 -0.19 -25.19
N LYS A 208 -3.59 -0.57 -24.13
CA LYS A 208 -2.53 -1.58 -24.16
C LYS A 208 -3.03 -2.95 -24.55
N LEU A 209 -4.14 -3.42 -23.96
CA LEU A 209 -4.70 -4.74 -24.28
C LEU A 209 -5.26 -4.83 -25.71
N SER A 210 -5.73 -3.72 -26.28
CA SER A 210 -6.21 -3.65 -27.66
C SER A 210 -5.11 -3.42 -28.70
N GLY A 211 -3.86 -3.27 -28.27
CA GLY A 211 -2.72 -2.97 -29.15
C GLY A 211 -2.74 -1.57 -29.80
N LYS A 212 -3.48 -0.62 -29.20
CA LYS A 212 -3.59 0.75 -29.68
C LYS A 212 -2.59 1.72 -29.04
N LEU A 213 -1.90 1.30 -27.98
CA LEU A 213 -0.86 2.03 -27.24
C LEU A 213 0.43 1.22 -27.14
#